data_4e2c73b6237a0eb0bb39078bdfce9270
#
_entry.id   4e2c73b6237a0eb0bb39078bdfce9270
#
_cell.length_a   1.000
_cell.length_b   1.000
_cell.length_c   1.000
_cell.angle_alpha   90.00
_cell.angle_beta   90.00
_cell.angle_gamma   90.00
#
_symmetry.space_group_name_H-M   'P 1'
#
loop_
_entity.id
_entity.type
_entity.pdbx_description
1 polymer ?
#
loop_
_entity_poly.entity_id
_entity_poly.type
_entity_poly.pdbx_seq_one_letter_code
_entity_poly.pdbx_strand_id
1 'polypeptide(L)'
;NKGVISSIIPVEDMPYDEKGEPVDIVLNPLGVPSRMNVGQILETHLGLAAKGLGSKIDEMMKSNQKMDSVKKVLNDIYSFGPHEKDDINSLKDQEVKELAENLREGVPFATPVFDGANEHQIKELLKYADLPDSGQFELYDGRTGEKFDRPVTVGYMYMLKLNHLVDDKMHARSTGSYSLVTQQPLGGKAQFGGQRFGEMEVWALEAYGASNTLQEILTIKSDDVAGRTKVY
;
A
#
# COMPACT_ATOMS: atom_id res chain seq x y z
N ASN A 1 -1.95 -7.20 3.57
CA ASN A 1 -0.86 -6.63 4.33
C ASN A 1 -1.19 -5.28 4.90
N LYS A 2 -0.67 -4.99 6.08
CA LYS A 2 -0.87 -3.74 6.78
C LYS A 2 0.49 -3.08 6.98
N GLY A 3 0.79 -2.08 6.14
CA GLY A 3 2.02 -1.32 6.21
C GLY A 3 1.89 -0.10 7.13
N VAL A 4 3.04 0.43 7.53
CA VAL A 4 3.17 1.69 8.26
C VAL A 4 4.14 2.57 7.49
N ILE A 5 3.78 3.85 7.31
CA ILE A 5 4.67 4.85 6.69
C ILE A 5 5.80 5.13 7.67
N SER A 6 7.04 4.87 7.25
CA SER A 6 8.24 5.13 8.06
C SER A 6 8.80 6.54 7.84
N SER A 7 8.79 7.00 6.60
CA SER A 7 9.21 8.37 6.26
C SER A 7 8.53 8.86 4.99
N ILE A 8 8.45 10.18 4.84
CA ILE A 8 7.99 10.86 3.64
C ILE A 8 9.20 11.60 3.07
N ILE A 9 9.53 11.30 1.83
CA ILE A 9 10.74 11.80 1.15
C ILE A 9 10.28 12.68 -0.03
N PRO A 10 10.99 13.79 -0.33
CA PRO A 10 10.75 14.57 -1.53
C PRO A 10 10.87 13.74 -2.81
N VAL A 11 10.13 14.11 -3.85
CA VAL A 11 10.10 13.35 -5.12
C VAL A 11 11.48 13.28 -5.78
N GLU A 12 12.29 14.33 -5.62
CA GLU A 12 13.63 14.44 -6.17
C GLU A 12 14.62 13.43 -5.56
N ASP A 13 14.37 13.01 -4.32
CA ASP A 13 15.20 12.06 -3.59
C ASP A 13 14.74 10.59 -3.78
N MET A 14 13.61 10.38 -4.45
CA MET A 14 13.10 9.05 -4.72
C MET A 14 13.88 8.37 -5.86
N PRO A 15 14.01 7.03 -5.81
CA PRO A 15 14.58 6.27 -6.92
C PRO A 15 13.79 6.52 -8.21
N TYR A 16 14.49 6.57 -9.34
CA TYR A 16 13.88 6.80 -10.65
C TYR A 16 14.41 5.81 -11.69
N ASP A 17 13.64 5.62 -12.75
CA ASP A 17 13.99 4.75 -13.86
C ASP A 17 14.89 5.45 -14.91
N GLU A 18 15.26 4.74 -15.97
CA GLU A 18 16.04 5.28 -17.08
C GLU A 18 15.36 6.43 -17.83
N LYS A 19 14.03 6.53 -17.73
CA LYS A 19 13.24 7.60 -18.35
C LYS A 19 13.13 8.84 -17.45
N GLY A 20 13.63 8.74 -16.23
CA GLY A 20 13.53 9.80 -15.23
C GLY A 20 12.21 9.81 -14.45
N GLU A 21 11.39 8.76 -14.56
CA GLU A 21 10.15 8.63 -13.81
C GLU A 21 10.45 8.13 -12.39
N PRO A 22 10.13 8.89 -11.33
CA PRO A 22 10.36 8.47 -9.96
C PRO A 22 9.33 7.43 -9.51
N VAL A 23 9.72 6.55 -8.59
CA VAL A 23 8.78 5.65 -7.91
C VAL A 23 8.00 6.40 -6.83
N ASP A 24 6.71 6.10 -6.67
CA ASP A 24 5.86 6.74 -5.67
C ASP A 24 6.04 6.16 -4.27
N ILE A 25 6.30 4.86 -4.16
CA ILE A 25 6.38 4.13 -2.90
C ILE A 25 7.50 3.11 -2.97
N VAL A 26 8.33 3.07 -1.92
CA VAL A 26 9.33 2.02 -1.70
C VAL A 26 8.86 1.12 -0.57
N LEU A 27 8.76 -0.17 -0.84
CA LEU A 27 8.34 -1.19 0.11
C LEU A 27 9.54 -1.99 0.61
N ASN A 28 9.55 -2.32 1.91
CA ASN A 28 10.57 -3.18 2.48
C ASN A 28 10.37 -4.63 1.99
N PRO A 29 11.36 -5.23 1.30
CA PRO A 29 11.25 -6.59 0.77
C PRO A 29 11.14 -7.66 1.87
N LEU A 30 11.61 -7.40 3.09
CA LEU A 30 11.49 -8.32 4.23
C LEU A 30 10.02 -8.59 4.63
N GLY A 31 9.11 -7.69 4.28
CA GLY A 31 7.67 -7.84 4.54
C GLY A 31 7.00 -8.94 3.73
N VAL A 32 7.61 -9.45 2.67
CA VAL A 32 7.05 -10.50 1.80
C VAL A 32 7.39 -11.91 2.31
N PRO A 33 8.67 -12.31 2.48
CA PRO A 33 9.02 -13.66 2.91
C PRO A 33 8.49 -14.01 4.30
N SER A 34 8.59 -13.06 5.25
CA SER A 34 8.15 -13.28 6.63
C SER A 34 6.63 -13.48 6.77
N ARG A 35 5.85 -12.97 5.84
CA ARG A 35 4.38 -13.04 5.85
C ARG A 35 3.81 -14.00 4.81
N MET A 36 4.65 -14.64 4.02
CA MET A 36 4.29 -15.65 3.01
C MET A 36 3.22 -15.19 2.00
N ASN A 37 3.16 -13.90 1.70
CA ASN A 37 2.18 -13.31 0.78
C ASN A 37 2.78 -13.06 -0.62
N VAL A 38 3.19 -14.11 -1.28
CA VAL A 38 3.81 -14.06 -2.63
C VAL A 38 2.86 -13.48 -3.69
N GLY A 39 1.55 -13.61 -3.50
CA GLY A 39 0.53 -13.04 -4.40
C GLY A 39 0.69 -11.54 -4.65
N GLN A 40 1.24 -10.79 -3.70
CA GLN A 40 1.51 -9.36 -3.87
C GLN A 40 2.59 -9.08 -4.94
N ILE A 41 3.56 -9.95 -5.13
CA ILE A 41 4.57 -9.82 -6.19
C ILE A 41 3.94 -10.10 -7.55
N LEU A 42 3.10 -11.14 -7.63
CA LEU A 42 2.35 -11.45 -8.86
C LEU A 42 1.41 -10.32 -9.25
N GLU A 43 0.72 -9.70 -8.28
CA GLU A 43 -0.11 -8.51 -8.48
C GLU A 43 0.72 -7.35 -9.05
N THR A 44 1.89 -7.09 -8.49
CA THR A 44 2.79 -6.03 -8.95
C THR A 44 3.24 -6.25 -10.39
N HIS A 45 3.58 -7.47 -10.76
CA HIS A 45 3.96 -7.83 -12.13
C HIS A 45 2.78 -7.73 -13.10
N LEU A 46 1.58 -8.17 -12.69
CA LEU A 46 0.38 -8.03 -13.51
C LEU A 46 0.01 -6.56 -13.73
N GLY A 47 0.11 -5.73 -12.68
CA GLY A 47 -0.11 -4.29 -12.77
C GLY A 47 0.90 -3.61 -13.69
N LEU A 48 2.16 -4.04 -13.67
CA LEU A 48 3.18 -3.59 -14.61
C LEU A 48 2.82 -3.94 -16.06
N ALA A 49 2.41 -5.18 -16.32
CA ALA A 49 1.95 -5.61 -17.64
C ALA A 49 0.73 -4.79 -18.11
N ALA A 50 -0.23 -4.55 -17.21
CA ALA A 50 -1.42 -3.75 -17.50
C ALA A 50 -1.06 -2.32 -17.94
N LYS A 51 -0.13 -1.66 -17.22
CA LYS A 51 0.35 -0.33 -17.55
C LYS A 51 1.15 -0.32 -18.85
N GLY A 52 2.01 -1.29 -19.06
CA GLY A 52 2.81 -1.44 -20.29
C GLY A 52 1.93 -1.62 -21.53
N LEU A 53 0.88 -2.43 -21.45
CA LEU A 53 -0.10 -2.59 -22.53
C LEU A 53 -0.82 -1.29 -22.85
N GLY A 54 -1.20 -0.51 -21.82
CA GLY A 54 -1.80 0.81 -21.99
C GLY A 54 -0.85 1.78 -22.72
N SER A 55 0.42 1.81 -22.31
CA SER A 55 1.44 2.64 -22.98
C SER A 55 1.64 2.23 -24.44
N LYS A 56 1.63 0.95 -24.74
CA LYS A 56 1.72 0.43 -26.13
C LYS A 56 0.52 0.87 -26.98
N ILE A 57 -0.69 0.83 -26.43
CA ILE A 57 -1.89 1.35 -27.11
C ILE A 57 -1.77 2.86 -27.33
N ASP A 58 -1.30 3.62 -26.34
CA ASP A 58 -1.10 5.07 -26.47
C ASP A 58 -0.09 5.44 -27.55
N GLU A 59 1.03 4.73 -27.65
CA GLU A 59 2.03 4.91 -28.72
C GLU A 59 1.44 4.62 -30.10
N MET A 60 0.65 3.55 -30.23
CA MET A 60 -0.03 3.22 -31.49
C MET A 60 -1.03 4.29 -31.89
N MET A 61 -1.78 4.86 -30.94
CA MET A 61 -2.73 5.94 -31.18
C MET A 61 -2.01 7.24 -31.58
N LYS A 62 -0.91 7.59 -30.94
CA LYS A 62 -0.10 8.78 -31.27
C LYS A 62 0.59 8.67 -32.64
N SER A 63 1.04 7.48 -33.02
CA SER A 63 1.67 7.23 -34.30
C SER A 63 0.70 7.11 -35.47
N ASN A 64 -0.61 7.31 -35.24
CA ASN A 64 -1.66 7.18 -36.27
C ASN A 64 -1.58 5.86 -37.08
N GLN A 65 -1.26 4.76 -36.40
CA GLN A 65 -1.25 3.46 -37.06
C GLN A 65 -2.63 3.08 -37.57
N LYS A 66 -2.65 2.17 -38.56
CA LYS A 66 -3.90 1.69 -39.15
C LYS A 66 -4.79 1.08 -38.07
N MET A 67 -6.06 1.42 -38.05
CA MET A 67 -7.05 0.97 -37.06
C MET A 67 -7.10 -0.56 -36.97
N ASP A 68 -6.83 -1.28 -38.06
CA ASP A 68 -6.74 -2.74 -38.08
C ASP A 68 -5.62 -3.29 -37.17
N SER A 69 -4.52 -2.57 -37.05
CA SER A 69 -3.43 -2.96 -36.13
C SER A 69 -3.83 -2.78 -34.68
N VAL A 70 -4.53 -1.71 -34.37
CA VAL A 70 -5.06 -1.46 -33.01
C VAL A 70 -6.12 -2.50 -32.65
N LYS A 71 -7.04 -2.83 -33.57
CA LYS A 71 -8.02 -3.91 -33.40
C LYS A 71 -7.35 -5.24 -33.11
N LYS A 72 -6.28 -5.57 -33.84
CA LYS A 72 -5.54 -6.81 -33.63
C LYS A 72 -4.96 -6.87 -32.21
N VAL A 73 -4.28 -5.81 -31.76
CA VAL A 73 -3.70 -5.77 -30.40
C VAL A 73 -4.78 -5.87 -29.33
N LEU A 74 -5.89 -5.16 -29.48
CA LEU A 74 -7.02 -5.26 -28.55
C LEU A 74 -7.61 -6.67 -28.53
N ASN A 75 -7.79 -7.29 -29.69
CA ASN A 75 -8.31 -8.66 -29.78
C ASN A 75 -7.35 -9.68 -29.14
N ASP A 76 -6.05 -9.50 -29.30
CA ASP A 76 -5.04 -10.32 -28.64
C ASP A 76 -5.13 -10.16 -27.11
N ILE A 77 -5.22 -8.93 -26.61
CA ILE A 77 -5.34 -8.63 -25.16
C ILE A 77 -6.61 -9.29 -24.57
N TYR A 78 -7.75 -9.11 -25.20
CA TYR A 78 -9.02 -9.70 -24.74
C TYR A 78 -9.11 -11.23 -24.96
N SER A 79 -8.18 -11.79 -25.73
CA SER A 79 -8.06 -13.24 -25.91
C SER A 79 -7.20 -13.94 -24.85
N PHE A 80 -6.51 -13.19 -23.99
CA PHE A 80 -5.73 -13.72 -22.89
C PHE A 80 -6.66 -14.16 -21.74
N GLY A 81 -7.21 -15.35 -21.81
CA GLY A 81 -8.00 -15.89 -20.72
C GLY A 81 -8.86 -17.08 -21.16
N PRO A 82 -9.36 -17.86 -20.19
CA PRO A 82 -10.22 -19.01 -20.49
C PRO A 82 -11.69 -18.64 -20.73
N HIS A 83 -12.08 -17.39 -20.49
CA HIS A 83 -13.47 -16.92 -20.61
C HIS A 83 -13.87 -16.53 -22.03
N GLU A 84 -15.16 -16.37 -22.26
CA GLU A 84 -15.73 -15.99 -23.56
C GLU A 84 -15.02 -14.79 -24.14
N LYS A 85 -14.56 -14.94 -25.38
CA LYS A 85 -13.84 -13.90 -26.10
C LYS A 85 -14.81 -12.83 -26.54
N ASP A 86 -14.65 -11.62 -26.07
CA ASP A 86 -15.38 -10.48 -26.62
C ASP A 86 -14.89 -10.27 -28.05
N ASP A 87 -15.82 -10.33 -29.01
CA ASP A 87 -15.49 -10.18 -30.43
C ASP A 87 -15.33 -8.70 -30.78
N ILE A 88 -14.11 -8.20 -30.61
CA ILE A 88 -13.75 -6.82 -30.95
C ILE A 88 -13.85 -6.56 -32.46
N ASN A 89 -13.80 -7.62 -33.30
CA ASN A 89 -13.94 -7.46 -34.73
C ASN A 89 -15.35 -7.01 -35.15
N SER A 90 -16.36 -7.23 -34.33
CA SER A 90 -17.73 -6.78 -34.54
C SER A 90 -17.94 -5.27 -34.28
N LEU A 91 -16.99 -4.62 -33.59
CA LEU A 91 -17.09 -3.20 -33.24
C LEU A 91 -16.78 -2.28 -34.41
N LYS A 92 -17.47 -1.14 -34.46
CA LYS A 92 -17.19 -0.08 -35.43
C LYS A 92 -15.90 0.64 -35.07
N ASP A 93 -15.24 1.22 -36.07
CA ASP A 93 -13.97 1.92 -35.88
C ASP A 93 -14.04 3.05 -34.85
N GLN A 94 -15.18 3.70 -34.70
CA GLN A 94 -15.37 4.74 -33.69
C GLN A 94 -15.44 4.18 -32.28
N GLU A 95 -16.12 3.04 -32.09
CA GLU A 95 -16.21 2.33 -30.81
C GLU A 95 -14.84 1.77 -30.39
N VAL A 96 -14.06 1.26 -31.35
CA VAL A 96 -12.68 0.80 -31.12
C VAL A 96 -11.78 1.95 -30.71
N LYS A 97 -11.96 3.13 -31.30
CA LYS A 97 -11.21 4.33 -30.92
C LYS A 97 -11.52 4.78 -29.49
N GLU A 98 -12.79 4.83 -29.11
CA GLU A 98 -13.24 5.15 -27.77
C GLU A 98 -12.70 4.12 -26.74
N LEU A 99 -12.74 2.84 -27.10
CA LEU A 99 -12.15 1.78 -26.25
C LEU A 99 -10.64 1.95 -26.10
N ALA A 100 -9.93 2.20 -27.18
CA ALA A 100 -8.49 2.45 -27.13
C ALA A 100 -8.13 3.70 -26.31
N GLU A 101 -8.91 4.77 -26.40
CA GLU A 101 -8.72 5.97 -25.59
C GLU A 101 -8.90 5.70 -24.09
N ASN A 102 -9.87 4.86 -23.71
CA ASN A 102 -10.09 4.46 -22.32
C ASN A 102 -8.98 3.57 -21.76
N LEU A 103 -8.29 2.81 -22.61
CA LEU A 103 -7.24 1.88 -22.22
C LEU A 103 -5.82 2.48 -22.25
N ARG A 104 -5.65 3.74 -22.66
CA ARG A 104 -4.34 4.42 -22.77
C ARG A 104 -3.58 4.47 -21.44
N GLU A 105 -4.27 4.61 -20.33
CA GLU A 105 -3.65 4.69 -19.00
C GLU A 105 -3.33 3.32 -18.40
N GLY A 106 -3.89 2.26 -18.95
CA GLY A 106 -3.67 0.88 -18.53
C GLY A 106 -4.87 0.00 -18.84
N VAL A 107 -4.63 -1.28 -18.99
CA VAL A 107 -5.67 -2.29 -19.26
C VAL A 107 -6.13 -2.90 -17.94
N PRO A 108 -7.41 -2.78 -17.54
CA PRO A 108 -7.92 -3.39 -16.32
C PRO A 108 -8.04 -4.91 -16.49
N PHE A 109 -7.50 -5.67 -15.54
CA PHE A 109 -7.66 -7.11 -15.47
C PHE A 109 -8.57 -7.51 -14.30
N ALA A 110 -9.55 -8.38 -14.57
CA ALA A 110 -10.35 -9.01 -13.54
C ALA A 110 -9.71 -10.35 -13.17
N THR A 111 -9.28 -10.49 -11.93
CA THR A 111 -8.71 -11.73 -11.39
C THR A 111 -9.56 -12.25 -10.24
N PRO A 112 -10.52 -13.17 -10.48
CA PRO A 112 -11.29 -13.80 -9.42
C PRO A 112 -10.39 -14.51 -8.42
N VAL A 113 -10.85 -14.66 -7.17
CA VAL A 113 -10.03 -15.14 -6.04
C VAL A 113 -9.43 -16.53 -6.29
N PHE A 114 -10.19 -17.44 -6.92
CA PHE A 114 -9.77 -18.81 -7.17
C PHE A 114 -9.43 -19.12 -8.64
N ASP A 115 -9.53 -18.11 -9.51
CA ASP A 115 -9.25 -18.23 -10.95
C ASP A 115 -8.43 -17.02 -11.41
N GLY A 116 -7.34 -16.75 -10.69
CA GLY A 116 -6.41 -15.68 -10.98
C GLY A 116 -5.42 -16.03 -12.09
N ALA A 117 -4.69 -15.02 -12.55
CA ALA A 117 -3.64 -15.20 -13.55
C ALA A 117 -2.48 -16.05 -13.01
N ASN A 118 -2.06 -17.03 -13.79
CA ASN A 118 -0.90 -17.88 -13.49
C ASN A 118 0.40 -17.15 -13.84
N GLU A 119 1.52 -17.58 -13.23
CA GLU A 119 2.85 -17.01 -13.51
C GLU A 119 3.21 -17.01 -15.00
N HIS A 120 2.87 -18.09 -15.72
CA HIS A 120 3.11 -18.20 -17.15
C HIS A 120 2.35 -17.13 -17.94
N GLN A 121 1.08 -16.92 -17.65
CA GLN A 121 0.24 -15.90 -18.29
C GLN A 121 0.76 -14.49 -18.03
N ILE A 122 1.22 -14.21 -16.80
CA ILE A 122 1.81 -12.91 -16.45
C ILE A 122 3.10 -12.66 -17.26
N LYS A 123 3.97 -13.66 -17.38
CA LYS A 123 5.19 -13.56 -18.18
C LYS A 123 4.90 -13.36 -19.68
N GLU A 124 3.89 -14.01 -20.20
CA GLU A 124 3.45 -13.81 -21.59
C GLU A 124 2.92 -12.39 -21.81
N LEU A 125 2.11 -11.86 -20.86
CA LEU A 125 1.62 -10.49 -20.92
C LEU A 125 2.75 -9.46 -20.83
N LEU A 126 3.74 -9.68 -19.97
CA LEU A 126 4.94 -8.82 -19.90
C LEU A 126 5.70 -8.79 -21.22
N LYS A 127 5.93 -9.95 -21.82
CA LYS A 127 6.57 -10.04 -23.15
C LYS A 127 5.74 -9.36 -24.23
N TYR A 128 4.43 -9.51 -24.19
CA TYR A 128 3.53 -8.86 -25.15
C TYR A 128 3.53 -7.33 -25.01
N ALA A 129 3.76 -6.84 -23.78
CA ALA A 129 3.92 -5.41 -23.47
C ALA A 129 5.35 -4.88 -23.75
N ASP A 130 6.25 -5.69 -24.32
CA ASP A 130 7.67 -5.36 -24.57
C ASP A 130 8.44 -5.00 -23.29
N LEU A 131 8.08 -5.65 -22.17
CA LEU A 131 8.70 -5.48 -20.85
C LEU A 131 9.53 -6.71 -20.46
N PRO A 132 10.55 -6.55 -19.58
CA PRO A 132 11.32 -7.66 -19.10
C PRO A 132 10.43 -8.66 -18.33
N ASP A 133 10.55 -9.95 -18.63
CA ASP A 133 9.77 -11.04 -18.03
C ASP A 133 10.08 -11.26 -16.54
N SER A 134 11.22 -10.75 -16.07
CA SER A 134 11.56 -10.72 -14.64
C SER A 134 10.82 -9.63 -13.85
N GLY A 135 10.23 -8.63 -14.50
CA GLY A 135 9.62 -7.47 -13.85
C GLY A 135 10.61 -6.59 -13.08
N GLN A 136 11.90 -6.71 -13.39
CA GLN A 136 12.97 -5.96 -12.73
C GLN A 136 13.54 -4.89 -13.67
N PHE A 137 13.80 -3.73 -13.08
CA PHE A 137 14.35 -2.57 -13.78
C PHE A 137 15.63 -2.07 -13.13
N GLU A 138 16.45 -1.42 -13.92
CA GLU A 138 17.57 -0.66 -13.41
C GLU A 138 17.06 0.68 -12.90
N LEU A 139 17.30 0.94 -11.61
CA LEU A 139 16.93 2.18 -10.97
C LEU A 139 18.17 2.97 -10.56
N TYR A 140 17.98 4.28 -10.43
CA TYR A 140 18.99 5.23 -9.98
C TYR A 140 18.55 5.86 -8.66
N ASP A 141 19.52 6.09 -7.75
CA ASP A 141 19.23 6.78 -6.48
C ASP A 141 19.02 8.28 -6.75
N GLY A 142 17.89 8.82 -6.31
CA GLY A 142 17.55 10.22 -6.48
C GLY A 142 18.50 11.19 -5.79
N ARG A 143 19.22 10.76 -4.76
CA ARG A 143 20.18 11.60 -4.02
C ARG A 143 21.56 11.65 -4.66
N THR A 144 22.07 10.50 -5.06
CA THR A 144 23.44 10.37 -5.58
C THR A 144 23.49 10.36 -7.10
N GLY A 145 22.40 9.98 -7.76
CA GLY A 145 22.32 9.75 -9.21
C GLY A 145 23.04 8.47 -9.62
N GLU A 146 23.50 7.66 -8.68
CA GLU A 146 24.19 6.40 -8.95
C GLU A 146 23.16 5.28 -9.22
N LYS A 147 23.54 4.37 -10.11
CA LYS A 147 22.74 3.18 -10.40
C LYS A 147 22.83 2.20 -9.23
N PHE A 148 21.71 1.54 -8.91
CA PHE A 148 21.73 0.46 -7.92
C PHE A 148 22.53 -0.75 -8.44
N ASP A 149 23.22 -1.45 -7.52
CA ASP A 149 24.04 -2.62 -7.83
C ASP A 149 23.26 -3.77 -8.46
N ARG A 150 21.96 -3.85 -8.17
CA ARG A 150 21.05 -4.91 -8.64
C ARG A 150 19.78 -4.32 -9.19
N PRO A 151 19.20 -4.95 -10.24
CA PRO A 151 17.91 -4.56 -10.73
C PRO A 151 16.84 -4.77 -9.64
N VAL A 152 15.86 -3.88 -9.60
CA VAL A 152 14.81 -3.81 -8.60
C VAL A 152 13.46 -4.18 -9.22
N THR A 153 12.66 -4.95 -8.50
CA THR A 153 11.27 -5.23 -8.91
C THR A 153 10.43 -3.98 -8.77
N VAL A 154 9.90 -3.51 -9.88
CA VAL A 154 9.03 -2.33 -9.96
C VAL A 154 7.73 -2.72 -10.65
N GLY A 155 6.62 -2.15 -10.20
CA GLY A 155 5.33 -2.39 -10.82
C GLY A 155 4.23 -1.59 -10.16
N TYR A 156 3.00 -1.86 -10.53
CA TYR A 156 1.83 -1.16 -10.05
C TYR A 156 1.02 -2.08 -9.14
N MET A 157 0.60 -1.53 -8.00
CA MET A 157 -0.13 -2.25 -6.97
C MET A 157 -1.34 -1.44 -6.53
N TYR A 158 -2.45 -2.11 -6.25
CA TYR A 158 -3.64 -1.47 -5.71
C TYR A 158 -3.49 -1.26 -4.20
N MET A 159 -3.45 -0.01 -3.76
CA MET A 159 -3.25 0.36 -2.37
C MET A 159 -4.46 1.07 -1.79
N LEU A 160 -4.82 0.70 -0.56
CA LEU A 160 -5.92 1.29 0.19
C LEU A 160 -5.40 2.00 1.43
N LYS A 161 -5.89 3.20 1.68
CA LYS A 161 -5.75 3.88 2.97
C LYS A 161 -6.80 3.34 3.92
N LEU A 162 -6.37 2.68 5.01
CA LEU A 162 -7.27 2.15 6.02
C LEU A 162 -7.72 3.24 7.00
N ASN A 163 -8.93 3.09 7.57
CA ASN A 163 -9.48 3.99 8.58
C ASN A 163 -8.82 3.85 9.97
N HIS A 164 -7.56 3.40 10.00
CA HIS A 164 -6.74 3.35 11.20
C HIS A 164 -5.86 4.60 11.30
N LEU A 165 -6.47 5.77 11.19
CA LEU A 165 -5.77 7.05 11.24
C LEU A 165 -5.22 7.30 12.64
N VAL A 166 -4.02 7.89 12.71
CA VAL A 166 -3.36 8.19 13.99
C VAL A 166 -4.15 9.22 14.81
N ASP A 167 -4.80 10.17 14.17
CA ASP A 167 -5.60 11.21 14.83
C ASP A 167 -6.76 10.61 15.63
N ASP A 168 -7.37 9.54 15.12
CA ASP A 168 -8.45 8.83 15.81
C ASP A 168 -7.94 7.98 16.98
N LYS A 169 -6.68 7.61 17.00
CA LYS A 169 -6.05 6.75 17.99
C LYS A 169 -5.21 7.50 19.00
N MET A 170 -4.70 8.66 18.63
CA MET A 170 -3.92 9.50 19.51
C MET A 170 -4.81 9.98 20.67
N HIS A 171 -4.35 9.73 21.89
CA HIS A 171 -5.07 10.09 23.10
C HIS A 171 -4.09 10.48 24.21
N ALA A 172 -4.39 11.57 24.89
CA ALA A 172 -3.67 12.04 26.08
C ALA A 172 -4.66 12.52 27.12
N ARG A 173 -4.27 12.44 28.38
CA ARG A 173 -5.07 12.92 29.51
C ARG A 173 -4.15 13.51 30.57
N SER A 174 -4.53 14.65 31.11
CA SER A 174 -4.01 15.16 32.38
C SER A 174 -5.04 14.94 33.49
N THR A 175 -6.16 15.62 33.43
CA THR A 175 -7.30 15.50 34.32
C THR A 175 -8.56 15.21 33.53
N GLY A 176 -9.55 14.54 34.13
CA GLY A 176 -10.79 14.21 33.43
C GLY A 176 -11.81 13.58 34.35
N SER A 177 -12.78 12.90 33.79
CA SER A 177 -13.87 12.27 34.52
C SER A 177 -13.41 11.02 35.30
N TYR A 178 -14.01 10.82 36.46
CA TYR A 178 -13.78 9.67 37.35
C TYR A 178 -15.04 8.88 37.52
N SER A 179 -14.92 7.58 37.81
CA SER A 179 -16.06 6.73 38.16
C SER A 179 -16.67 7.15 39.50
N LEU A 180 -17.99 7.16 39.59
CA LEU A 180 -18.68 7.52 40.81
C LEU A 180 -18.46 6.50 41.95
N VAL A 181 -18.37 5.23 41.62
CA VAL A 181 -18.26 4.15 42.63
C VAL A 181 -16.81 3.94 43.04
N THR A 182 -15.91 3.76 42.10
CA THR A 182 -14.49 3.42 42.36
C THR A 182 -13.59 4.62 42.51
N GLN A 183 -14.04 5.82 42.13
CA GLN A 183 -13.23 7.05 42.07
C GLN A 183 -11.94 6.95 41.25
N GLN A 184 -11.88 5.96 40.38
CA GLN A 184 -10.78 5.77 39.45
C GLN A 184 -11.04 6.49 38.14
N PRO A 185 -9.99 6.88 37.37
CA PRO A 185 -10.18 7.43 36.03
C PRO A 185 -10.96 6.49 35.12
N LEU A 186 -11.88 7.04 34.32
CA LEU A 186 -12.59 6.27 33.31
C LEU A 186 -11.61 5.74 32.26
N GLY A 187 -11.99 4.67 31.55
CA GLY A 187 -11.24 4.12 30.44
C GLY A 187 -11.76 4.58 29.08
N GLY A 188 -10.89 4.53 28.07
CA GLY A 188 -11.26 4.79 26.66
C GLY A 188 -11.14 6.25 26.23
N LYS A 189 -10.82 6.44 24.94
CA LYS A 189 -10.64 7.76 24.33
C LYS A 189 -11.93 8.59 24.32
N ALA A 190 -13.08 7.97 24.04
CA ALA A 190 -14.37 8.65 23.97
C ALA A 190 -14.79 9.32 25.28
N GLN A 191 -14.36 8.78 26.43
CA GLN A 191 -14.66 9.28 27.76
C GLN A 191 -13.53 10.16 28.33
N PHE A 192 -12.54 10.52 27.50
CA PHE A 192 -11.33 11.20 27.96
C PHE A 192 -10.66 10.46 29.13
N GLY A 193 -10.55 9.13 28.99
CA GLY A 193 -10.09 8.23 30.03
C GLY A 193 -8.58 8.10 30.13
N GLY A 194 -8.11 7.51 31.23
CA GLY A 194 -6.70 7.22 31.46
C GLY A 194 -6.27 5.86 30.88
N GLN A 195 -4.97 5.67 30.79
CA GLN A 195 -4.38 4.40 30.41
C GLN A 195 -4.44 3.41 31.58
N ARG A 196 -4.61 2.13 31.26
CA ARG A 196 -4.55 1.07 32.25
C ARG A 196 -3.09 0.77 32.61
N PHE A 197 -2.76 0.86 33.89
CA PHE A 197 -1.49 0.40 34.45
C PHE A 197 -1.70 -1.00 35.06
N GLY A 198 -1.30 -2.02 34.28
CA GLY A 198 -1.55 -3.41 34.64
C GLY A 198 -0.49 -4.00 35.60
N GLU A 199 -0.65 -5.27 35.92
CA GLU A 199 0.27 -6.02 36.79
C GLU A 199 1.72 -6.04 36.27
N MET A 200 1.88 -6.25 34.97
CA MET A 200 3.20 -6.33 34.35
C MET A 200 3.95 -5.00 34.41
N GLU A 201 3.25 -3.88 34.25
CA GLU A 201 3.80 -2.53 34.35
C GLU A 201 4.21 -2.22 35.81
N VAL A 202 3.47 -2.72 36.79
CA VAL A 202 3.84 -2.65 38.20
C VAL A 202 5.15 -3.40 38.45
N TRP A 203 5.30 -4.62 37.95
CA TRP A 203 6.55 -5.40 38.04
C TRP A 203 7.75 -4.69 37.44
N ALA A 204 7.54 -3.97 36.35
CA ALA A 204 8.60 -3.19 35.73
C ALA A 204 9.10 -2.06 36.67
N LEU A 205 8.21 -1.36 37.34
CA LEU A 205 8.59 -0.32 38.31
C LEU A 205 9.22 -0.91 39.60
N GLU A 206 8.76 -2.06 40.03
CA GLU A 206 9.37 -2.79 41.16
C GLU A 206 10.80 -3.20 40.82
N ALA A 207 11.04 -3.70 39.62
CA ALA A 207 12.38 -4.08 39.17
C ALA A 207 13.37 -2.91 39.13
N TYR A 208 12.89 -1.69 38.82
CA TYR A 208 13.70 -0.47 38.90
C TYR A 208 13.84 0.09 40.33
N GLY A 209 13.07 -0.40 41.29
CA GLY A 209 13.05 0.15 42.66
C GLY A 209 12.41 1.55 42.73
N ALA A 210 11.56 1.92 41.77
CA ALA A 210 10.89 3.21 41.69
C ALA A 210 9.66 3.28 42.58
N SER A 211 9.85 3.18 43.91
CA SER A 211 8.78 3.08 44.88
C SER A 211 7.90 4.33 44.95
N ASN A 212 8.48 5.52 44.91
CA ASN A 212 7.73 6.78 44.96
C ASN A 212 6.84 6.98 43.76
N THR A 213 7.34 6.64 42.56
CA THR A 213 6.57 6.69 41.31
C THR A 213 5.42 5.70 41.34
N LEU A 214 5.67 4.49 41.81
CA LEU A 214 4.62 3.47 41.95
C LEU A 214 3.55 3.91 42.95
N GLN A 215 3.94 4.46 44.10
CA GLN A 215 3.00 4.98 45.10
C GLN A 215 2.14 6.12 44.53
N GLU A 216 2.72 7.03 43.81
CA GLU A 216 1.98 8.12 43.14
C GLU A 216 0.93 7.57 42.16
N ILE A 217 1.31 6.60 41.31
CA ILE A 217 0.42 6.00 40.33
C ILE A 217 -0.75 5.28 41.00
N LEU A 218 -0.49 4.56 42.07
CA LEU A 218 -1.52 3.78 42.80
C LEU A 218 -2.43 4.61 43.68
N THR A 219 -2.03 5.80 44.14
CA THR A 219 -2.78 6.64 45.04
C THR A 219 -3.34 7.90 44.39
N ILE A 220 -2.52 8.92 44.18
CA ILE A 220 -2.94 10.26 43.69
C ILE A 220 -3.51 10.19 42.30
N LYS A 221 -2.91 9.37 41.44
CA LYS A 221 -3.36 9.22 40.03
C LYS A 221 -4.51 8.21 39.85
N SER A 222 -4.93 7.53 40.93
CA SER A 222 -5.99 6.52 40.89
C SER A 222 -7.20 6.96 41.67
N ASP A 223 -7.33 6.55 42.91
CA ASP A 223 -8.55 6.63 43.72
C ASP A 223 -8.49 7.56 44.96
N ASP A 224 -7.33 8.14 45.25
CA ASP A 224 -7.17 9.04 46.39
C ASP A 224 -7.73 10.45 46.09
N VAL A 225 -8.97 10.67 46.54
CA VAL A 225 -9.69 11.96 46.37
C VAL A 225 -9.01 13.09 47.12
N ALA A 226 -8.54 12.83 48.36
CA ALA A 226 -7.93 13.85 49.21
C ALA A 226 -6.55 14.28 48.67
N GLY A 227 -5.72 13.31 48.28
CA GLY A 227 -4.44 13.55 47.64
C GLY A 227 -4.57 14.30 46.31
N ARG A 228 -5.53 13.90 45.48
CA ARG A 228 -5.85 14.57 44.20
C ARG A 228 -6.24 16.03 44.41
N THR A 229 -7.09 16.33 45.38
CA THR A 229 -7.52 17.70 45.66
C THR A 229 -6.39 18.59 46.18
N LYS A 230 -5.38 18.02 46.87
CA LYS A 230 -4.21 18.77 47.33
C LYS A 230 -3.24 19.12 46.18
N VAL A 231 -3.21 18.27 45.16
CA VAL A 231 -2.33 18.50 43.99
C VAL A 231 -2.93 19.53 43.03
N TYR A 232 -4.26 19.63 42.93
CA TYR A 232 -4.94 20.69 42.18
C TYR A 232 -4.91 22.01 42.92
#